data_e05262208dba2e904f6d15c472ca3265
#
_entry.id   e05262208dba2e904f6d15c472ca3265
#
_cell.length_a   1.000
_cell.length_b   1.000
_cell.length_c   1.000
_cell.angle_alpha   90.00
_cell.angle_beta   90.00
_cell.angle_gamma   90.00
#
_symmetry.space_group_name_H-M   'P 1'
#
loop_
_entity.id
_entity.type
_entity.pdbx_description
1 polymer ?
#
loop_
_entity_poly.entity_id
_entity_poly.type
_entity_poly.pdbx_seq_one_letter_code
_entity_poly.pdbx_strand_id
1 'polypeptide(L)'
;MAAVPVGFKPNGKIIQQVLDYYRTRQEGLAALADYNEKKKGISASADFKEFKKVQIASHYTFAQIYDLWTAQRYVDKGHKIPSCYSAAYAWCKELYSLPFADVRQMHLQKAIDNYTKGYATKKNMKTLFNFLYKYAIGNDIVKTMYSSLIELPPLADSDIHKPFTDEEMQILWANSASISVQTVLIMAYTGMRPSEFLKIKTENIVLKDRYMKGGLKTAAGFDRIIPIAECIFPFIKAMYNPERRYLFPDESGKELSYNNYCRKFFEPAMIKLNLDHLPHDGRHTCASALDRAEVNPVIIRRILGHRAKDITEKVYIHKYIPELVEAANKQAVFS
;
A
#
# COMPACT_ATOMS: atom_id res chain seq x y z
N MET A 1 -4.78 -23.02 49.19
CA MET A 1 -5.09 -21.95 48.23
C MET A 1 -6.14 -22.48 47.25
N ALA A 2 -7.29 -21.86 47.17
CA ALA A 2 -8.24 -22.07 46.09
C ALA A 2 -8.15 -20.90 45.12
N ALA A 3 -7.96 -21.21 43.86
CA ALA A 3 -7.82 -20.19 42.83
C ALA A 3 -8.67 -20.56 41.59
N VAL A 4 -9.24 -19.59 40.95
CA VAL A 4 -10.09 -19.73 39.75
C VAL A 4 -9.46 -19.01 38.57
N PRO A 5 -9.55 -19.56 37.37
CA PRO A 5 -9.10 -18.87 36.18
C PRO A 5 -10.00 -17.67 35.89
N VAL A 6 -9.40 -16.48 35.75
CA VAL A 6 -10.11 -15.23 35.47
C VAL A 6 -9.74 -14.63 34.11
N GLY A 7 -8.75 -15.22 33.42
CA GLY A 7 -8.36 -14.75 32.10
C GLY A 7 -7.03 -15.37 31.63
N PHE A 8 -6.50 -14.87 30.53
CA PHE A 8 -5.21 -15.27 29.98
C PHE A 8 -4.29 -14.06 29.84
N LYS A 9 -3.00 -14.26 30.12
CA LYS A 9 -1.95 -13.27 29.79
C LYS A 9 -1.74 -13.24 28.26
N PRO A 10 -1.16 -12.17 27.70
CA PRO A 10 -0.87 -12.08 26.27
C PRO A 10 -0.02 -13.25 25.72
N ASN A 11 0.74 -13.92 26.60
CA ASN A 11 1.56 -15.11 26.27
C ASN A 11 0.80 -16.44 26.43
N GLY A 12 -0.52 -16.43 26.53
CA GLY A 12 -1.38 -17.62 26.69
C GLY A 12 -1.41 -18.23 28.10
N LYS A 13 -0.67 -17.68 29.06
CA LYS A 13 -0.73 -18.19 30.45
C LYS A 13 -2.00 -17.77 31.15
N ILE A 14 -2.62 -18.72 31.88
CA ILE A 14 -3.85 -18.48 32.64
C ILE A 14 -3.57 -17.50 33.79
N ILE A 15 -4.39 -16.46 33.87
CA ILE A 15 -4.44 -15.59 35.06
C ILE A 15 -5.37 -16.25 36.06
N GLN A 16 -4.88 -16.50 37.26
CA GLN A 16 -5.66 -17.08 38.34
C GLN A 16 -5.92 -16.05 39.42
N GLN A 17 -7.18 -15.93 39.84
CA GLN A 17 -7.59 -15.17 41.02
C GLN A 17 -7.63 -16.12 42.21
N VAL A 18 -6.88 -15.81 43.24
CA VAL A 18 -6.94 -16.54 44.52
C VAL A 18 -8.24 -16.13 45.23
N LEU A 19 -9.09 -17.12 45.54
CA LEU A 19 -10.30 -16.89 46.31
C LEU A 19 -9.98 -16.68 47.78
N ASP A 20 -9.24 -17.66 48.34
CA ASP A 20 -8.72 -17.58 49.71
C ASP A 20 -7.69 -18.71 49.97
N TYR A 21 -7.06 -18.65 51.17
CA TYR A 21 -6.15 -19.67 51.65
C TYR A 21 -6.88 -20.49 52.70
N TYR A 22 -7.08 -21.79 52.44
CA TYR A 22 -7.78 -22.72 53.32
C TYR A 22 -6.79 -23.65 54.02
N ARG A 23 -7.15 -24.08 55.24
CA ARG A 23 -6.29 -24.95 56.06
C ARG A 23 -6.22 -26.38 55.52
N THR A 24 -7.29 -26.84 54.90
CA THR A 24 -7.37 -28.19 54.34
C THR A 24 -7.74 -28.15 52.84
N ARG A 25 -7.38 -29.21 52.12
CA ARG A 25 -7.74 -29.38 50.71
C ARG A 25 -9.26 -29.50 50.52
N GLN A 26 -9.95 -30.11 51.51
CA GLN A 26 -11.39 -30.28 51.46
C GLN A 26 -12.14 -28.92 51.55
N GLU A 27 -11.74 -28.03 52.48
CA GLU A 27 -12.27 -26.69 52.58
C GLU A 27 -12.07 -25.89 51.29
N GLY A 28 -10.90 -25.99 50.68
CA GLY A 28 -10.61 -25.33 49.41
C GLY A 28 -11.46 -25.86 48.24
N LEU A 29 -11.73 -27.16 48.18
CA LEU A 29 -12.62 -27.77 47.19
C LEU A 29 -14.07 -27.42 47.41
N ALA A 30 -14.54 -27.33 48.65
CA ALA A 30 -15.89 -26.88 49.00
C ALA A 30 -16.12 -25.43 48.58
N ALA A 31 -15.15 -24.53 48.84
CA ALA A 31 -15.22 -23.14 48.42
C ALA A 31 -15.19 -22.99 46.91
N LEU A 32 -14.47 -23.82 46.20
CA LEU A 32 -14.49 -23.86 44.72
C LEU A 32 -15.82 -24.36 44.17
N ALA A 33 -16.44 -25.35 44.83
CA ALA A 33 -17.78 -25.85 44.47
C ALA A 33 -18.84 -24.78 44.66
N ASP A 34 -18.87 -24.12 45.84
CA ASP A 34 -19.79 -23.00 46.13
C ASP A 34 -19.61 -21.82 45.16
N TYR A 35 -18.38 -21.44 44.86
CA TYR A 35 -18.08 -20.44 43.87
C TYR A 35 -18.60 -20.83 42.47
N ASN A 36 -18.44 -22.08 42.06
CA ASN A 36 -18.90 -22.56 40.76
C ASN A 36 -20.42 -22.70 40.69
N GLU A 37 -21.12 -23.03 41.79
CA GLU A 37 -22.60 -23.03 41.85
C GLU A 37 -23.17 -21.61 41.77
N LYS A 38 -22.61 -20.67 42.52
CA LYS A 38 -22.98 -19.25 42.43
C LYS A 38 -22.74 -18.72 41.00
N LYS A 39 -21.68 -19.16 40.36
CA LYS A 39 -21.39 -18.77 38.98
C LYS A 39 -22.29 -19.42 37.93
N LYS A 40 -22.80 -20.65 38.16
CA LYS A 40 -23.78 -21.29 37.28
C LYS A 40 -25.12 -20.53 37.30
N GLY A 41 -25.58 -20.04 38.47
CA GLY A 41 -26.77 -19.23 38.55
C GLY A 41 -26.67 -17.88 37.82
N ILE A 42 -25.49 -17.28 37.79
CA ILE A 42 -25.21 -16.02 37.08
C ILE A 42 -25.01 -16.24 35.58
N SER A 43 -24.46 -17.41 35.17
CA SER A 43 -24.17 -17.69 33.75
C SER A 43 -25.41 -17.97 32.89
N ALA A 44 -26.58 -18.11 33.53
CA ALA A 44 -27.85 -18.35 32.82
C ALA A 44 -28.53 -17.06 32.32
N SER A 45 -28.04 -15.87 32.71
CA SER A 45 -28.59 -14.60 32.23
C SER A 45 -27.81 -14.12 30.99
N ALA A 46 -28.55 -13.60 29.98
CA ALA A 46 -27.97 -12.96 28.80
C ALA A 46 -27.00 -11.82 29.18
N ASP A 47 -27.29 -11.14 30.29
CA ASP A 47 -26.50 -10.05 30.86
C ASP A 47 -25.10 -10.47 31.30
N PHE A 48 -24.92 -11.70 31.77
CA PHE A 48 -23.58 -12.18 32.20
C PHE A 48 -22.66 -12.48 31.02
N LYS A 49 -23.22 -12.96 29.89
CA LYS A 49 -22.45 -13.11 28.64
C LYS A 49 -22.02 -11.75 28.08
N GLU A 50 -22.90 -10.76 28.18
CA GLU A 50 -22.65 -9.38 27.80
C GLU A 50 -21.63 -8.72 28.73
N PHE A 51 -21.78 -8.90 30.07
CA PHE A 51 -20.83 -8.40 31.07
C PHE A 51 -19.41 -9.00 30.90
N LYS A 52 -19.31 -10.31 30.59
CA LYS A 52 -18.03 -10.95 30.27
C LYS A 52 -17.41 -10.44 28.98
N LYS A 53 -18.22 -10.22 27.94
CA LYS A 53 -17.76 -9.61 26.68
C LYS A 53 -17.25 -8.18 26.92
N VAL A 54 -17.95 -7.38 27.72
CA VAL A 54 -17.58 -6.00 28.07
C VAL A 54 -16.30 -5.96 28.90
N GLN A 55 -16.10 -6.85 29.86
CA GLN A 55 -14.85 -6.92 30.62
C GLN A 55 -13.65 -7.33 29.80
N ILE A 56 -13.79 -8.29 28.88
CA ILE A 56 -12.71 -8.69 27.96
C ILE A 56 -12.41 -7.54 26.98
N ALA A 57 -13.43 -6.85 26.49
CA ALA A 57 -13.32 -5.73 25.58
C ALA A 57 -12.60 -4.52 26.18
N SER A 58 -12.78 -4.26 27.50
CA SER A 58 -12.18 -3.11 28.19
C SER A 58 -10.67 -3.23 28.45
N HIS A 59 -10.05 -4.37 28.16
CA HIS A 59 -8.65 -4.65 28.53
C HIS A 59 -7.63 -4.45 27.39
N TYR A 60 -8.06 -4.37 26.13
CA TYR A 60 -7.13 -4.19 25.02
C TYR A 60 -6.73 -2.72 24.87
N THR A 61 -5.44 -2.45 24.91
CA THR A 61 -4.90 -1.13 24.56
C THR A 61 -4.89 -0.90 23.05
N PHE A 62 -4.74 0.36 22.64
CA PHE A 62 -4.57 0.71 21.23
C PHE A 62 -3.41 -0.05 20.58
N ALA A 63 -2.28 -0.20 21.28
CA ALA A 63 -1.13 -0.97 20.79
C ALA A 63 -1.48 -2.44 20.60
N GLN A 64 -2.15 -3.06 21.56
CA GLN A 64 -2.56 -4.47 21.45
C GLN A 64 -3.53 -4.72 20.29
N ILE A 65 -4.47 -3.79 20.04
CA ILE A 65 -5.37 -3.89 18.86
C ILE A 65 -4.58 -3.79 17.56
N TYR A 66 -3.57 -2.92 17.49
CA TYR A 66 -2.69 -2.83 16.33
C TYR A 66 -1.93 -4.15 16.11
N ASP A 67 -1.35 -4.72 17.16
CA ASP A 67 -0.60 -5.98 17.07
C ASP A 67 -1.49 -7.14 16.64
N LEU A 68 -2.67 -7.30 17.23
CA LEU A 68 -3.64 -8.34 16.87
C LEU A 68 -4.11 -8.19 15.41
N TRP A 69 -4.44 -6.97 15.00
CA TRP A 69 -4.86 -6.70 13.63
C TRP A 69 -3.75 -6.98 12.61
N THR A 70 -2.51 -6.57 12.91
CA THR A 70 -1.38 -6.80 12.01
C THR A 70 -0.99 -8.28 11.95
N ALA A 71 -1.05 -8.99 13.09
CA ALA A 71 -0.82 -10.43 13.13
C ALA A 71 -1.80 -11.16 12.18
N GLN A 72 -3.10 -11.00 12.41
CA GLN A 72 -4.14 -11.67 11.62
C GLN A 72 -4.09 -11.29 10.13
N ARG A 73 -3.79 -10.02 9.82
CA ARG A 73 -3.90 -9.53 8.44
C ARG A 73 -2.65 -9.80 7.60
N TYR A 74 -1.48 -9.79 8.23
CA TYR A 74 -0.19 -9.84 7.53
C TYR A 74 0.71 -10.95 8.04
N VAL A 75 1.10 -10.94 9.34
CA VAL A 75 2.17 -11.78 9.88
C VAL A 75 1.82 -13.26 9.81
N ASP A 76 0.61 -13.65 10.23
CA ASP A 76 0.16 -15.05 10.21
C ASP A 76 0.04 -15.62 8.78
N LYS A 77 0.02 -14.74 7.78
CA LYS A 77 0.00 -15.07 6.34
C LYS A 77 1.38 -15.00 5.69
N GLY A 78 2.44 -14.77 6.47
CA GLY A 78 3.80 -14.62 5.95
C GLY A 78 4.02 -13.31 5.17
N HIS A 79 3.17 -12.30 5.36
CA HIS A 79 3.30 -11.01 4.69
C HIS A 79 3.93 -9.94 5.58
N LYS A 80 4.68 -9.04 4.99
CA LYS A 80 5.20 -7.86 5.69
C LYS A 80 4.09 -6.83 5.88
N ILE A 81 4.09 -6.16 7.05
CA ILE A 81 3.22 -5.01 7.30
C ILE A 81 3.62 -3.89 6.32
N PRO A 82 2.66 -3.29 5.58
CA PRO A 82 2.95 -2.15 4.71
C PRO A 82 3.58 -0.99 5.49
N SER A 83 4.69 -0.46 4.98
CA SER A 83 5.45 0.62 5.63
C SER A 83 4.63 1.88 5.92
N CYS A 84 3.59 2.15 5.11
CA CYS A 84 2.69 3.28 5.34
C CYS A 84 1.89 3.13 6.64
N TYR A 85 1.52 1.90 7.04
CA TYR A 85 0.79 1.68 8.30
C TYR A 85 1.72 1.63 9.51
N SER A 86 2.91 1.03 9.39
CA SER A 86 3.89 1.07 10.47
C SER A 86 4.40 2.50 10.71
N ALA A 87 4.60 3.29 9.67
CA ALA A 87 4.93 4.71 9.79
C ALA A 87 3.79 5.52 10.42
N ALA A 88 2.53 5.29 10.00
CA ALA A 88 1.35 5.95 10.60
C ALA A 88 1.21 5.59 12.09
N TYR A 89 1.38 4.32 12.43
CA TYR A 89 1.34 3.84 13.82
C TYR A 89 2.41 4.50 14.68
N ALA A 90 3.66 4.61 14.18
CA ALA A 90 4.76 5.21 14.93
C ALA A 90 4.49 6.65 15.40
N TRP A 91 3.57 7.37 14.77
CA TRP A 91 3.13 8.72 15.16
C TRP A 91 1.99 8.73 16.17
N CYS A 92 1.45 7.58 16.54
CA CYS A 92 0.33 7.44 17.47
C CYS A 92 0.77 7.05 18.89
N LYS A 93 2.00 7.36 19.30
CA LYS A 93 2.60 6.91 20.57
C LYS A 93 1.75 7.26 21.80
N GLU A 94 1.14 8.44 21.80
CA GLU A 94 0.25 8.91 22.88
C GLU A 94 -1.03 8.06 23.05
N LEU A 95 -1.39 7.26 22.02
CA LEU A 95 -2.54 6.37 22.08
C LEU A 95 -2.21 4.96 22.59
N TYR A 96 -0.93 4.56 22.55
CA TYR A 96 -0.52 3.15 22.73
C TYR A 96 -1.04 2.51 24.01
N SER A 97 -0.99 3.23 25.13
CA SER A 97 -1.39 2.72 26.44
C SER A 97 -2.88 2.94 26.75
N LEU A 98 -3.60 3.70 25.91
CA LEU A 98 -5.02 3.92 26.15
C LEU A 98 -5.81 2.65 25.90
N PRO A 99 -6.75 2.26 26.79
CA PRO A 99 -7.73 1.22 26.50
C PRO A 99 -8.46 1.56 25.20
N PHE A 100 -8.53 0.63 24.25
CA PHE A 100 -9.14 0.92 22.95
C PHE A 100 -10.61 1.30 23.06
N ALA A 101 -11.30 0.74 24.05
CA ALA A 101 -12.68 1.09 24.36
C ALA A 101 -12.85 2.56 24.80
N ASP A 102 -11.79 3.21 25.30
CA ASP A 102 -11.80 4.61 25.75
C ASP A 102 -11.29 5.59 24.69
N VAL A 103 -10.79 5.08 23.56
CA VAL A 103 -10.37 5.93 22.44
C VAL A 103 -11.58 6.57 21.79
N ARG A 104 -11.60 7.90 21.73
CA ARG A 104 -12.68 8.73 21.15
C ARG A 104 -12.14 9.51 19.96
N GLN A 105 -13.04 10.10 19.18
CA GLN A 105 -12.69 10.96 18.04
C GLN A 105 -11.60 12.00 18.41
N MET A 106 -11.75 12.67 19.55
CA MET A 106 -10.80 13.71 19.97
C MET A 106 -9.36 13.21 20.10
N HIS A 107 -9.17 11.99 20.60
CA HIS A 107 -7.84 11.40 20.73
C HIS A 107 -7.21 11.13 19.36
N LEU A 108 -7.99 10.57 18.43
CA LEU A 108 -7.56 10.27 17.07
C LEU A 108 -7.32 11.55 16.27
N GLN A 109 -8.20 12.54 16.41
CA GLN A 109 -8.06 13.83 15.74
C GLN A 109 -6.80 14.54 16.20
N LYS A 110 -6.55 14.59 17.51
CA LYS A 110 -5.33 15.17 18.09
C LYS A 110 -4.06 14.52 17.53
N ALA A 111 -4.05 13.18 17.40
CA ALA A 111 -2.90 12.48 16.82
C ALA A 111 -2.63 12.89 15.35
N ILE A 112 -3.69 13.12 14.57
CA ILE A 112 -3.59 13.61 13.18
C ILE A 112 -3.16 15.09 13.16
N ASP A 113 -3.72 15.93 14.03
CA ASP A 113 -3.44 17.37 14.04
C ASP A 113 -2.00 17.65 14.48
N ASN A 114 -1.51 16.89 15.46
CA ASN A 114 -0.12 16.95 15.92
C ASN A 114 0.90 16.49 14.87
N TYR A 115 0.46 15.80 13.80
CA TYR A 115 1.36 15.40 12.72
C TYR A 115 1.62 16.57 11.78
N THR A 116 2.87 17.06 11.75
CA THR A 116 3.28 18.28 11.04
C THR A 116 3.78 18.05 9.61
N LYS A 117 3.96 16.77 9.19
CA LYS A 117 4.46 16.43 7.86
C LYS A 117 3.30 16.20 6.86
N GLY A 118 3.61 15.66 5.69
CA GLY A 118 2.73 15.61 4.53
C GLY A 118 1.36 14.95 4.73
N TYR A 119 0.37 15.44 3.99
CA TYR A 119 -1.04 15.01 3.97
C TYR A 119 -1.20 13.49 3.77
N ALA A 120 -0.37 12.86 2.93
CA ALA A 120 -0.45 11.43 2.65
C ALA A 120 -0.34 10.56 3.91
N THR A 121 0.50 10.95 4.88
CA THR A 121 0.61 10.23 6.15
C THR A 121 -0.61 10.46 7.04
N LYS A 122 -1.17 11.66 7.10
CA LYS A 122 -2.44 11.92 7.80
C LYS A 122 -3.57 11.04 7.25
N LYS A 123 -3.66 10.91 5.93
CA LYS A 123 -4.59 9.99 5.25
C LYS A 123 -4.34 8.52 5.62
N ASN A 124 -3.07 8.10 5.70
CA ASN A 124 -2.71 6.75 6.12
C ASN A 124 -3.06 6.51 7.60
N MET A 125 -2.89 7.49 8.49
CA MET A 125 -3.33 7.41 9.89
C MET A 125 -4.85 7.20 9.98
N LYS A 126 -5.65 8.02 9.29
CA LYS A 126 -7.12 7.82 9.23
C LYS A 126 -7.49 6.44 8.69
N THR A 127 -6.80 5.98 7.65
CA THR A 127 -7.02 4.65 7.08
C THR A 127 -6.67 3.53 8.07
N LEU A 128 -5.55 3.66 8.78
CA LEU A 128 -5.15 2.74 9.84
C LEU A 128 -6.21 2.69 10.94
N PHE A 129 -6.65 3.85 11.46
CA PHE A 129 -7.68 3.91 12.48
C PHE A 129 -8.98 3.23 12.03
N ASN A 130 -9.39 3.43 10.77
CA ASN A 130 -10.54 2.74 10.21
C ASN A 130 -10.38 1.22 10.21
N PHE A 131 -9.19 0.71 9.92
CA PHE A 131 -8.93 -0.73 9.97
C PHE A 131 -8.95 -1.27 11.40
N LEU A 132 -8.35 -0.55 12.35
CA LEU A 132 -8.35 -0.95 13.75
C LEU A 132 -9.77 -0.96 14.34
N TYR A 133 -10.59 0.05 14.03
CA TYR A 133 -12.00 0.07 14.45
C TYR A 133 -12.82 -1.05 13.80
N LYS A 134 -12.64 -1.30 12.49
CA LYS A 134 -13.30 -2.43 11.83
C LYS A 134 -12.92 -3.76 12.45
N TYR A 135 -11.65 -3.94 12.80
CA TYR A 135 -11.19 -5.12 13.51
C TYR A 135 -11.82 -5.23 14.90
N ALA A 136 -11.82 -4.14 15.68
CA ALA A 136 -12.34 -4.12 17.03
C ALA A 136 -13.88 -4.31 17.07
N ILE A 137 -14.61 -3.74 16.11
CA ILE A 137 -16.08 -3.95 15.99
C ILE A 137 -16.36 -5.41 15.59
N GLY A 138 -15.62 -5.97 14.62
CA GLY A 138 -15.79 -7.35 14.18
C GLY A 138 -15.48 -8.40 15.26
N ASN A 139 -14.74 -7.99 16.31
CA ASN A 139 -14.43 -8.83 17.48
C ASN A 139 -15.18 -8.42 18.74
N ASP A 140 -16.26 -7.64 18.63
CA ASP A 140 -17.10 -7.18 19.75
C ASP A 140 -16.35 -6.38 20.83
N ILE A 141 -15.20 -5.78 20.51
CA ILE A 141 -14.38 -4.99 21.46
C ILE A 141 -14.96 -3.59 21.65
N VAL A 142 -15.46 -2.98 20.56
CA VAL A 142 -16.16 -1.68 20.58
C VAL A 142 -17.39 -1.73 19.68
N LYS A 143 -18.37 -0.86 19.93
CA LYS A 143 -19.61 -0.78 19.13
C LYS A 143 -19.60 0.40 18.16
N THR A 144 -18.84 1.45 18.44
CA THR A 144 -18.86 2.71 17.69
C THR A 144 -17.56 2.96 16.94
N MET A 145 -17.67 3.37 15.68
CA MET A 145 -16.53 3.67 14.80
C MET A 145 -16.16 5.16 14.85
N TYR A 146 -15.48 5.59 15.90
CA TYR A 146 -15.06 6.99 16.04
C TYR A 146 -14.10 7.48 14.95
N SER A 147 -13.37 6.57 14.31
CA SER A 147 -12.46 6.92 13.22
C SER A 147 -13.17 7.46 11.97
N SER A 148 -14.46 7.18 11.78
CA SER A 148 -15.24 7.74 10.68
C SER A 148 -15.47 9.26 10.81
N LEU A 149 -15.46 9.77 12.04
CA LEU A 149 -15.71 11.18 12.37
C LEU A 149 -14.44 12.06 12.27
N ILE A 150 -13.31 11.48 11.92
CA ILE A 150 -12.05 12.21 11.78
C ILE A 150 -12.10 13.11 10.54
N GLU A 151 -11.66 14.34 10.70
CA GLU A 151 -11.50 15.29 9.63
C GLU A 151 -10.02 15.36 9.18
N LEU A 152 -9.80 15.39 7.89
CA LEU A 152 -8.49 15.68 7.32
C LEU A 152 -8.46 17.13 6.85
N PRO A 153 -7.32 17.82 6.95
CA PRO A 153 -7.20 19.13 6.36
C PRO A 153 -7.50 19.05 4.85
N PRO A 154 -7.94 20.14 4.23
CA PRO A 154 -8.09 20.19 2.78
C PRO A 154 -6.77 19.78 2.12
N LEU A 155 -6.86 19.01 1.05
CA LEU A 155 -5.69 18.72 0.22
C LEU A 155 -5.27 20.06 -0.38
N ALA A 156 -4.07 20.53 -0.05
CA ALA A 156 -3.49 21.62 -0.81
C ALA A 156 -3.33 21.15 -2.26
N ASP A 157 -3.65 21.99 -3.24
CA ASP A 157 -3.35 21.73 -4.64
C ASP A 157 -1.84 21.47 -4.73
N SER A 158 -1.48 20.22 -4.68
CA SER A 158 -0.08 19.81 -4.77
C SER A 158 0.16 19.37 -6.19
N ASP A 159 0.79 20.22 -6.98
CA ASP A 159 1.45 19.86 -8.24
C ASP A 159 2.66 18.92 -8.00
N ILE A 160 2.48 17.96 -7.07
CA ILE A 160 3.56 17.00 -6.72
C ILE A 160 3.97 16.22 -7.95
N HIS A 161 3.03 15.97 -8.86
CA HIS A 161 3.25 15.25 -10.12
C HIS A 161 2.76 16.10 -11.28
N LYS A 162 3.70 16.63 -12.06
CA LYS A 162 3.45 17.43 -13.25
C LYS A 162 4.02 16.72 -14.49
N PRO A 163 3.32 16.70 -15.62
CA PRO A 163 3.92 16.21 -16.87
C PRO A 163 5.09 17.12 -17.27
N PHE A 164 6.08 16.54 -17.97
CA PHE A 164 7.11 17.34 -18.64
C PHE A 164 6.43 18.25 -19.69
N THR A 165 6.85 19.52 -19.76
CA THR A 165 6.42 20.43 -20.83
C THR A 165 7.06 20.05 -22.17
N ASP A 166 6.59 20.66 -23.24
CA ASP A 166 7.13 20.39 -24.58
C ASP A 166 8.59 20.87 -24.69
N GLU A 167 8.95 21.99 -24.04
CA GLU A 167 10.33 22.50 -23.95
C GLU A 167 11.22 21.56 -23.13
N GLU A 168 10.72 21.04 -22.02
CA GLU A 168 11.45 20.08 -21.19
C GLU A 168 11.65 18.74 -21.95
N MET A 169 10.67 18.32 -22.73
CA MET A 169 10.80 17.16 -23.61
C MET A 169 11.86 17.39 -24.70
N GLN A 170 11.93 18.60 -25.29
CA GLN A 170 13.02 18.95 -26.22
C GLN A 170 14.41 18.85 -25.56
N ILE A 171 14.54 19.34 -24.32
CA ILE A 171 15.78 19.23 -23.54
C ILE A 171 16.15 17.75 -23.32
N LEU A 172 15.18 16.90 -22.97
CA LEU A 172 15.41 15.46 -22.79
C LEU A 172 15.88 14.82 -24.09
N TRP A 173 15.23 15.13 -25.23
CA TRP A 173 15.62 14.58 -26.55
C TRP A 173 16.99 15.04 -26.98
N ALA A 174 17.33 16.30 -26.81
CA ALA A 174 18.67 16.84 -27.11
C ALA A 174 19.78 16.16 -26.30
N ASN A 175 19.45 15.55 -25.15
CA ASN A 175 20.39 14.84 -24.28
C ASN A 175 20.19 13.32 -24.29
N SER A 176 19.50 12.78 -25.29
CA SER A 176 19.14 11.36 -25.40
C SER A 176 20.32 10.40 -25.58
N ALA A 177 21.53 10.88 -25.80
CA ALA A 177 22.74 10.09 -25.74
C ALA A 177 23.02 9.50 -24.34
N SER A 178 22.50 10.14 -23.28
CA SER A 178 22.65 9.66 -21.90
C SER A 178 21.69 8.53 -21.60
N ILE A 179 22.20 7.41 -21.08
CA ILE A 179 21.37 6.26 -20.65
C ILE A 179 20.34 6.67 -19.57
N SER A 180 20.69 7.58 -18.68
CA SER A 180 19.78 8.12 -17.66
C SER A 180 18.60 8.83 -18.30
N VAL A 181 18.82 9.67 -19.30
CA VAL A 181 17.79 10.38 -20.04
C VAL A 181 16.94 9.40 -20.87
N GLN A 182 17.55 8.40 -21.50
CA GLN A 182 16.82 7.36 -22.23
C GLN A 182 15.81 6.64 -21.33
N THR A 183 16.14 6.36 -20.05
CA THR A 183 15.19 5.73 -19.12
C THR A 183 14.00 6.64 -18.82
N VAL A 184 14.20 7.96 -18.71
CA VAL A 184 13.12 8.95 -18.53
C VAL A 184 12.23 9.00 -19.77
N LEU A 185 12.81 9.08 -20.97
CA LEU A 185 12.09 9.06 -22.24
C LEU A 185 11.28 7.77 -22.40
N ILE A 186 11.86 6.61 -22.10
CA ILE A 186 11.14 5.33 -22.15
C ILE A 186 9.89 5.39 -21.24
N MET A 187 10.01 5.91 -20.04
CA MET A 187 8.84 6.03 -19.13
C MET A 187 7.83 7.08 -19.63
N ALA A 188 8.29 8.17 -20.24
CA ALA A 188 7.45 9.21 -20.80
C ALA A 188 6.62 8.75 -22.01
N TYR A 189 7.12 7.78 -22.81
CA TYR A 189 6.41 7.26 -23.97
C TYR A 189 5.66 5.96 -23.72
N THR A 190 6.02 5.20 -22.69
CA THR A 190 5.35 3.93 -22.36
C THR A 190 4.33 4.04 -21.23
N GLY A 191 4.39 5.11 -20.44
CA GLY A 191 3.57 5.29 -19.25
C GLY A 191 3.84 4.28 -18.14
N MET A 192 4.96 3.57 -18.18
CA MET A 192 5.35 2.65 -17.10
C MET A 192 5.61 3.42 -15.79
N ARG A 193 5.27 2.79 -14.68
CA ARG A 193 5.79 3.25 -13.38
C ARG A 193 7.28 2.92 -13.30
N PRO A 194 8.09 3.73 -12.62
CA PRO A 194 9.53 3.44 -12.48
C PRO A 194 9.81 2.03 -11.96
N SER A 195 9.05 1.58 -10.97
CA SER A 195 9.17 0.22 -10.43
C SER A 195 8.73 -0.89 -11.41
N GLU A 196 7.87 -0.59 -12.39
CA GLU A 196 7.55 -1.52 -13.48
C GLU A 196 8.70 -1.61 -14.47
N PHE A 197 9.25 -0.46 -14.90
CA PHE A 197 10.39 -0.39 -15.80
C PHE A 197 11.59 -1.19 -15.27
N LEU A 198 11.95 -1.01 -14.01
CA LEU A 198 13.08 -1.69 -13.38
C LEU A 198 12.88 -3.22 -13.23
N LYS A 199 11.65 -3.71 -13.38
CA LYS A 199 11.30 -5.14 -13.30
C LYS A 199 11.05 -5.79 -14.65
N ILE A 200 11.18 -5.03 -15.76
CA ILE A 200 11.02 -5.61 -17.10
C ILE A 200 12.11 -6.64 -17.33
N LYS A 201 11.68 -7.87 -17.57
CA LYS A 201 12.57 -8.96 -17.96
C LYS A 201 12.76 -8.98 -19.46
N THR A 202 13.95 -9.31 -19.91
CA THR A 202 14.28 -9.42 -21.34
C THR A 202 13.42 -10.46 -22.07
N GLU A 203 13.08 -11.58 -21.42
CA GLU A 203 12.17 -12.60 -21.95
C GLU A 203 10.77 -12.08 -22.28
N ASN A 204 10.37 -10.95 -21.66
CA ASN A 204 9.05 -10.34 -21.84
C ASN A 204 9.05 -9.25 -22.93
N ILE A 205 10.13 -9.07 -23.68
CA ILE A 205 10.26 -8.06 -24.74
C ILE A 205 10.14 -8.72 -26.11
N VAL A 206 9.16 -8.28 -26.88
CA VAL A 206 8.95 -8.75 -28.25
C VAL A 206 9.31 -7.62 -29.21
N LEU A 207 10.58 -7.57 -29.59
CA LEU A 207 11.11 -6.49 -30.46
C LEU A 207 10.42 -6.43 -31.81
N LYS A 208 10.11 -7.60 -32.42
CA LYS A 208 9.45 -7.68 -33.74
C LYS A 208 8.10 -6.94 -33.75
N ASP A 209 7.31 -7.09 -32.71
CA ASP A 209 5.95 -6.55 -32.62
C ASP A 209 5.90 -5.28 -31.75
N ARG A 210 7.05 -4.76 -31.34
CA ARG A 210 7.23 -3.50 -30.58
C ARG A 210 6.36 -3.42 -29.33
N TYR A 211 6.43 -4.45 -28.48
CA TYR A 211 5.79 -4.41 -27.16
C TYR A 211 6.61 -5.13 -26.09
N MET A 212 6.28 -4.83 -24.86
CA MET A 212 6.77 -5.53 -23.67
C MET A 212 5.58 -6.05 -22.87
N LYS A 213 5.77 -7.16 -22.15
CA LYS A 213 4.82 -7.63 -21.12
C LYS A 213 5.33 -7.20 -19.76
N GLY A 214 4.49 -6.54 -18.97
CA GLY A 214 4.89 -6.04 -17.67
C GLY A 214 3.68 -5.81 -16.77
N GLY A 215 3.94 -5.23 -15.62
CA GLY A 215 2.93 -4.86 -14.65
C GLY A 215 3.29 -5.30 -13.25
N LEU A 216 2.83 -4.54 -12.25
CA LEU A 216 2.93 -4.91 -10.85
C LEU A 216 1.79 -5.89 -10.50
N LYS A 217 1.97 -6.71 -9.47
CA LYS A 217 1.08 -7.77 -8.93
C LYS A 217 -0.36 -7.34 -8.54
N THR A 218 -0.97 -6.41 -9.25
CA THR A 218 -2.40 -6.13 -9.09
C THR A 218 -3.16 -6.87 -10.19
N ALA A 219 -4.32 -7.42 -9.87
CA ALA A 219 -5.15 -8.19 -10.82
C ALA A 219 -5.46 -7.47 -12.15
N ALA A 220 -5.29 -6.15 -12.21
CA ALA A 220 -5.50 -5.32 -13.39
C ALA A 220 -4.20 -4.95 -14.15
N GLY A 221 -3.04 -5.19 -13.56
CA GLY A 221 -1.74 -4.82 -14.13
C GLY A 221 -0.86 -6.01 -14.48
N PHE A 222 -1.30 -7.24 -14.15
CA PHE A 222 -0.54 -8.43 -14.43
C PHE A 222 -0.55 -8.72 -15.95
N ASP A 223 0.62 -8.93 -16.54
CA ASP A 223 0.83 -9.22 -17.96
C ASP A 223 0.24 -8.18 -18.95
N ARG A 224 0.15 -6.91 -18.54
CA ARG A 224 -0.32 -5.90 -19.49
C ARG A 224 0.67 -5.73 -20.66
N ILE A 225 0.11 -5.49 -21.83
CA ILE A 225 0.89 -5.10 -23.00
C ILE A 225 1.30 -3.63 -22.86
N ILE A 226 2.61 -3.39 -22.97
CA ILE A 226 3.23 -2.07 -22.96
C ILE A 226 3.77 -1.83 -24.36
N PRO A 227 3.13 -0.98 -25.18
CA PRO A 227 3.60 -0.71 -26.53
C PRO A 227 4.90 0.09 -26.49
N ILE A 228 5.75 -0.14 -27.49
CA ILE A 228 6.99 0.60 -27.70
C ILE A 228 6.80 1.52 -28.89
N ALA A 229 6.72 2.82 -28.63
CA ALA A 229 6.67 3.83 -29.68
C ALA A 229 7.95 3.79 -30.52
N GLU A 230 7.84 4.12 -31.80
CA GLU A 230 8.94 4.04 -32.76
C GLU A 230 10.14 4.90 -32.35
N CYS A 231 9.88 6.10 -31.83
CA CYS A 231 10.91 7.03 -31.41
C CYS A 231 11.83 6.51 -30.28
N ILE A 232 11.31 5.69 -29.36
CA ILE A 232 12.07 5.12 -28.24
C ILE A 232 12.56 3.69 -28.52
N PHE A 233 12.15 3.09 -29.64
CA PHE A 233 12.53 1.72 -29.99
C PHE A 233 14.06 1.52 -30.07
N PRO A 234 14.84 2.47 -30.63
CA PRO A 234 16.31 2.35 -30.64
C PRO A 234 16.90 2.22 -29.23
N PHE A 235 16.37 2.93 -28.24
CA PHE A 235 16.87 2.87 -26.87
C PHE A 235 16.63 1.50 -26.24
N ILE A 236 15.43 0.96 -26.42
CA ILE A 236 15.08 -0.37 -25.91
C ILE A 236 15.91 -1.44 -26.62
N LYS A 237 16.09 -1.33 -27.93
CA LYS A 237 16.93 -2.26 -28.71
C LYS A 237 18.39 -2.23 -28.26
N ALA A 238 18.93 -1.06 -27.95
CA ALA A 238 20.30 -0.90 -27.43
C ALA A 238 20.48 -1.48 -26.03
N MET A 239 19.46 -1.37 -25.18
CA MET A 239 19.45 -1.95 -23.81
C MET A 239 19.22 -3.47 -23.81
N TYR A 240 18.56 -4.01 -24.84
CA TYR A 240 18.16 -5.40 -24.92
C TYR A 240 19.38 -6.33 -25.05
N ASN A 241 19.46 -7.29 -24.12
CA ASN A 241 20.46 -8.36 -24.20
C ASN A 241 19.78 -9.66 -23.71
N PRO A 242 19.61 -10.68 -24.58
CA PRO A 242 18.92 -11.92 -24.22
C PRO A 242 19.59 -12.71 -23.10
N GLU A 243 20.92 -12.52 -22.90
CA GLU A 243 21.68 -13.17 -21.82
C GLU A 243 21.41 -12.53 -20.43
N ARG A 244 20.80 -11.35 -20.38
CA ARG A 244 20.47 -10.66 -19.14
C ARG A 244 19.03 -10.94 -18.74
N ARG A 245 18.80 -11.08 -17.43
CA ARG A 245 17.45 -11.29 -16.91
C ARG A 245 16.57 -10.05 -17.00
N TYR A 246 17.11 -8.85 -16.79
CA TYR A 246 16.40 -7.59 -16.77
C TYR A 246 16.87 -6.67 -17.89
N LEU A 247 15.93 -5.85 -18.42
CA LEU A 247 16.25 -4.83 -19.43
C LEU A 247 17.24 -3.80 -18.88
N PHE A 248 17.04 -3.37 -17.63
CA PHE A 248 17.87 -2.38 -16.95
C PHE A 248 18.34 -2.90 -15.58
N PRO A 249 19.34 -3.81 -15.54
CA PRO A 249 19.82 -4.41 -14.30
C PRO A 249 20.78 -3.47 -13.54
N ASP A 250 21.09 -3.84 -12.31
CA ASP A 250 22.24 -3.31 -11.59
C ASP A 250 23.58 -3.87 -12.11
N GLU A 251 24.68 -3.41 -11.54
CA GLU A 251 26.06 -3.81 -11.92
C GLU A 251 26.31 -5.32 -11.73
N SER A 252 25.52 -6.00 -10.87
CA SER A 252 25.58 -7.45 -10.63
C SER A 252 24.64 -8.27 -11.52
N GLY A 253 23.90 -7.64 -12.44
CA GLY A 253 22.91 -8.28 -13.29
C GLY A 253 21.55 -8.54 -12.61
N LYS A 254 21.35 -8.04 -11.38
CA LYS A 254 20.10 -8.19 -10.61
C LYS A 254 19.14 -7.04 -10.86
N GLU A 255 17.94 -7.17 -10.29
CA GLU A 255 16.93 -6.09 -10.29
C GLU A 255 17.50 -4.83 -9.62
N LEU A 256 17.55 -3.74 -10.37
CA LEU A 256 17.95 -2.43 -9.84
C LEU A 256 16.85 -1.91 -8.91
N SER A 257 17.19 -1.59 -7.65
CA SER A 257 16.22 -1.05 -6.71
C SER A 257 15.81 0.38 -7.10
N TYR A 258 14.55 0.75 -6.79
CA TYR A 258 14.02 2.08 -7.06
C TYR A 258 14.90 3.20 -6.46
N ASN A 259 15.35 3.04 -5.21
CA ASN A 259 16.20 4.04 -4.56
C ASN A 259 17.57 4.20 -5.25
N ASN A 260 18.15 3.09 -5.74
CA ASN A 260 19.40 3.16 -6.48
C ASN A 260 19.21 3.77 -7.86
N TYR A 261 18.07 3.50 -8.52
CA TYR A 261 17.72 4.16 -9.78
C TYR A 261 17.60 5.67 -9.59
N CYS A 262 16.83 6.13 -8.59
CA CYS A 262 16.71 7.57 -8.31
C CYS A 262 18.07 8.21 -8.11
N ARG A 263 18.87 7.68 -7.18
CA ARG A 263 20.16 8.25 -6.79
C ARG A 263 21.22 8.21 -7.88
N LYS A 264 21.30 7.11 -8.67
CA LYS A 264 22.39 6.91 -9.65
C LYS A 264 22.06 7.43 -11.05
N PHE A 265 20.79 7.50 -11.40
CA PHE A 265 20.37 7.79 -12.78
C PHE A 265 19.42 8.98 -12.87
N PHE A 266 18.29 8.95 -12.17
CA PHE A 266 17.24 9.95 -12.35
C PHE A 266 17.64 11.32 -11.79
N GLU A 267 17.96 11.41 -10.50
CA GLU A 267 18.31 12.69 -9.84
C GLU A 267 19.53 13.37 -10.49
N PRO A 268 20.64 12.66 -10.81
CA PRO A 268 21.75 13.29 -11.50
C PRO A 268 21.38 13.83 -12.89
N ALA A 269 20.48 13.14 -13.62
CA ALA A 269 20.00 13.63 -14.92
C ALA A 269 19.17 14.89 -14.77
N MET A 270 18.23 14.92 -13.81
CA MET A 270 17.38 16.10 -13.54
C MET A 270 18.22 17.31 -13.12
N ILE A 271 19.18 17.12 -12.22
CA ILE A 271 20.10 18.18 -11.78
C ILE A 271 20.93 18.72 -12.97
N LYS A 272 21.50 17.83 -13.77
CA LYS A 272 22.33 18.24 -14.93
C LYS A 272 21.55 19.05 -15.96
N LEU A 273 20.27 18.72 -16.15
CA LEU A 273 19.40 19.38 -17.14
C LEU A 273 18.60 20.56 -16.53
N ASN A 274 18.80 20.86 -15.26
CA ASN A 274 18.06 21.88 -14.51
C ASN A 274 16.51 21.67 -14.61
N LEU A 275 16.08 20.41 -14.46
CA LEU A 275 14.68 20.01 -14.47
C LEU A 275 14.24 19.61 -13.07
N ASP A 276 13.06 20.06 -12.66
CA ASP A 276 12.46 19.73 -11.36
C ASP A 276 11.29 18.77 -11.53
N HIS A 277 11.60 17.47 -11.58
CA HIS A 277 10.64 16.40 -11.77
C HIS A 277 10.89 15.21 -10.84
N LEU A 278 9.85 14.41 -10.65
CA LEU A 278 9.88 13.14 -9.95
C LEU A 278 9.84 11.96 -10.95
N PRO A 279 10.38 10.78 -10.59
CA PRO A 279 10.40 9.64 -11.51
C PRO A 279 9.03 9.20 -12.04
N HIS A 280 7.93 9.59 -11.37
CA HIS A 280 6.57 9.25 -11.79
C HIS A 280 6.00 10.19 -12.86
N ASP A 281 6.63 11.35 -13.06
CA ASP A 281 6.15 12.40 -13.95
C ASP A 281 6.18 11.99 -15.43
N GLY A 282 7.13 11.14 -15.83
CA GLY A 282 7.11 10.53 -17.15
C GLY A 282 5.82 9.81 -17.50
N ARG A 283 5.20 9.14 -16.50
CA ARG A 283 3.89 8.49 -16.70
C ARG A 283 2.76 9.52 -16.86
N HIS A 284 2.81 10.65 -16.16
CA HIS A 284 1.85 11.75 -16.35
C HIS A 284 2.03 12.39 -17.73
N THR A 285 3.27 12.51 -18.19
CA THR A 285 3.59 12.99 -19.55
C THR A 285 2.97 12.07 -20.61
N CYS A 286 3.16 10.75 -20.48
CA CYS A 286 2.53 9.79 -21.38
C CYS A 286 1.00 9.95 -21.42
N ALA A 287 0.37 10.04 -20.25
CA ALA A 287 -1.09 10.20 -20.17
C ALA A 287 -1.57 11.46 -20.89
N SER A 288 -0.92 12.61 -20.63
CA SER A 288 -1.26 13.90 -21.25
C SER A 288 -0.95 13.93 -22.75
N ALA A 289 0.16 13.30 -23.18
CA ALA A 289 0.51 13.22 -24.58
C ALA A 289 -0.49 12.38 -25.40
N LEU A 290 -0.92 11.24 -24.85
CA LEU A 290 -1.95 10.40 -25.50
C LEU A 290 -3.32 11.08 -25.54
N ASP A 291 -3.68 11.83 -24.50
CA ASP A 291 -4.92 12.60 -24.44
C ASP A 291 -4.90 13.72 -25.46
N ARG A 292 -3.82 14.51 -25.55
CA ARG A 292 -3.62 15.55 -26.58
C ARG A 292 -3.64 15.00 -28.01
N ALA A 293 -3.19 13.75 -28.18
CA ALA A 293 -3.23 13.05 -29.47
C ALA A 293 -4.61 12.42 -29.78
N GLU A 294 -5.63 12.73 -29.00
CA GLU A 294 -7.00 12.25 -29.14
C GLU A 294 -7.11 10.72 -29.18
N VAL A 295 -6.24 10.03 -28.46
CA VAL A 295 -6.29 8.58 -28.32
C VAL A 295 -7.50 8.19 -27.47
N ASN A 296 -8.22 7.16 -27.91
CA ASN A 296 -9.40 6.66 -27.18
C ASN A 296 -9.07 6.43 -25.67
N PRO A 297 -9.84 6.99 -24.74
CA PRO A 297 -9.59 6.86 -23.31
C PRO A 297 -9.48 5.42 -22.80
N VAL A 298 -10.14 4.45 -23.46
CA VAL A 298 -10.01 3.02 -23.14
C VAL A 298 -8.61 2.52 -23.47
N ILE A 299 -8.04 2.95 -24.60
CA ILE A 299 -6.67 2.59 -25.01
C ILE A 299 -5.67 3.24 -24.06
N ILE A 300 -5.84 4.52 -23.71
CA ILE A 300 -4.99 5.23 -22.73
C ILE A 300 -4.98 4.45 -21.41
N ARG A 301 -6.15 4.09 -20.86
CA ARG A 301 -6.22 3.31 -19.61
C ARG A 301 -5.51 1.97 -19.71
N ARG A 302 -5.55 1.32 -20.88
CA ARG A 302 -4.84 0.04 -21.11
C ARG A 302 -3.33 0.23 -21.16
N ILE A 303 -2.84 1.20 -21.93
CA ILE A 303 -1.40 1.55 -21.99
C ILE A 303 -0.89 1.84 -20.57
N LEU A 304 -1.65 2.62 -19.80
CA LEU A 304 -1.29 2.98 -18.43
C LEU A 304 -1.49 1.84 -17.42
N GLY A 305 -2.24 0.78 -17.73
CA GLY A 305 -2.53 -0.31 -16.80
C GLY A 305 -3.44 0.13 -15.64
N HIS A 306 -4.45 0.94 -15.92
CA HIS A 306 -5.52 1.26 -14.97
C HIS A 306 -6.56 0.14 -14.93
N ARG A 307 -7.21 -0.05 -13.77
CA ARG A 307 -8.31 -1.02 -13.66
C ARG A 307 -9.45 -0.64 -14.61
N ALA A 308 -9.98 -1.66 -15.31
CA ALA A 308 -11.24 -1.51 -16.04
C ALA A 308 -12.35 -1.06 -15.07
N LYS A 309 -13.14 -0.06 -15.46
CA LYS A 309 -14.22 0.49 -14.63
C LYS A 309 -15.43 -0.45 -14.59
N ASP A 310 -15.64 -1.23 -15.67
CA ASP A 310 -16.79 -2.13 -15.80
C ASP A 310 -16.43 -3.46 -16.49
N ILE A 311 -17.43 -4.36 -16.55
CA ILE A 311 -17.30 -5.69 -17.15
C ILE A 311 -17.12 -5.59 -18.67
N THR A 312 -17.69 -4.61 -19.32
CA THR A 312 -17.61 -4.40 -20.77
C THR A 312 -16.18 -4.12 -21.20
N GLU A 313 -15.44 -3.31 -20.43
CA GLU A 313 -14.00 -3.08 -20.67
C GLU A 313 -13.17 -4.37 -20.55
N LYS A 314 -13.58 -5.34 -19.71
CA LYS A 314 -12.87 -6.63 -19.54
C LYS A 314 -13.06 -7.57 -20.74
N VAL A 315 -14.21 -7.56 -21.37
CA VAL A 315 -14.54 -8.46 -22.50
C VAL A 315 -13.77 -8.05 -23.77
N TYR A 316 -13.48 -6.77 -23.96
CA TYR A 316 -12.70 -6.25 -25.10
C TYR A 316 -11.18 -6.38 -24.96
N ILE A 317 -10.68 -7.23 -24.03
CA ILE A 317 -9.24 -7.41 -23.72
C ILE A 317 -8.42 -7.98 -24.91
N HIS A 318 -9.03 -8.55 -25.92
CA HIS A 318 -8.34 -9.15 -27.07
C HIS A 318 -8.02 -8.20 -28.22
N LYS A 319 -8.16 -6.87 -28.04
CA LYS A 319 -7.83 -5.93 -29.10
C LYS A 319 -6.32 -5.74 -29.26
N TYR A 320 -5.91 -6.11 -30.36
CA TYR A 320 -4.69 -5.99 -31.19
C TYR A 320 -3.55 -5.14 -30.60
N ILE A 321 -2.41 -5.81 -30.36
CA ILE A 321 -1.09 -5.18 -30.09
C ILE A 321 -0.79 -4.06 -31.09
N PRO A 322 -1.03 -4.22 -32.43
CA PRO A 322 -0.85 -3.13 -33.39
C PRO A 322 -1.59 -1.85 -33.06
N GLU A 323 -2.83 -1.92 -32.57
CA GLU A 323 -3.62 -0.73 -32.20
C GLU A 323 -2.98 0.04 -31.01
N LEU A 324 -2.41 -0.70 -30.04
CA LEU A 324 -1.69 -0.07 -28.90
C LEU A 324 -0.39 0.59 -29.37
N VAL A 325 0.35 -0.06 -30.28
CA VAL A 325 1.59 0.47 -30.86
C VAL A 325 1.30 1.71 -31.72
N GLU A 326 0.24 1.66 -32.55
CA GLU A 326 -0.22 2.82 -33.31
C GLU A 326 -0.57 3.99 -32.41
N ALA A 327 -1.34 3.73 -31.33
CA ALA A 327 -1.68 4.76 -30.35
C ALA A 327 -0.44 5.34 -29.67
N ALA A 328 0.55 4.53 -29.33
CA ALA A 328 1.80 5.01 -28.75
C ALA A 328 2.61 5.88 -29.73
N ASN A 329 2.52 5.60 -31.03
CA ASN A 329 3.20 6.39 -32.07
C ASN A 329 2.55 7.75 -32.34
N LYS A 330 1.33 7.99 -31.88
CA LYS A 330 0.66 9.30 -31.99
C LYS A 330 1.23 10.36 -31.05
N GLN A 331 2.01 9.97 -30.08
CA GLN A 331 2.67 10.93 -29.17
C GLN A 331 3.68 11.79 -29.96
N ALA A 332 3.70 13.09 -29.67
CA ALA A 332 4.63 14.01 -30.31
C ALA A 332 6.10 13.61 -30.04
N VAL A 333 6.94 13.74 -31.05
CA VAL A 333 8.40 13.53 -30.96
C VAL A 333 9.06 14.89 -31.01
N PHE A 334 9.91 15.16 -30.06
CA PHE A 334 10.62 16.44 -29.90
C PHE A 334 12.10 16.26 -30.30
N SER A 335 12.35 15.99 -31.58
CA SER A 335 13.70 15.84 -32.13
C SER A 335 14.31 17.16 -32.60
#